data_65db7d838ad20942646bddbfccb6d7d3
#
_entry.id   65db7d838ad20942646bddbfccb6d7d3
#
_cell.length_a   1.000
_cell.length_b   1.000
_cell.length_c   1.000
_cell.angle_alpha   90.00
_cell.angle_beta   90.00
_cell.angle_gamma   90.00
#
_symmetry.space_group_name_H-M   'P 1'
#
loop_
_entity.id
_entity.type
_entity.pdbx_description
1 polymer ?
#
loop_
_entity_poly.entity_id
_entity_poly.type
_entity_poly.pdbx_seq_one_letter_code
_entity_poly.pdbx_strand_id
1 'polypeptide(L)'
;AQDTISNIFGATTVLLDRPFQVGDWVIIGAVEGEVMEIGLRTTLIRTSQDTVVTMPNANLTNTPVENWGKRRFRRWQPIFKLDINSDPTKVSDFCDDVANLIASHEKTMKEDSSFARVSTLGPDAIDIGCNIYWDINSGKVEREARDGFLIEVMQLAKTHNLNFHDNRRRHSS
;
A
#
# COMPACT_ATOMS: atom_id res chain seq x y z
N ALA A 1 2.23 -41.27 -4.67
CA ALA A 1 3.64 -41.22 -4.25
C ALA A 1 4.35 -39.94 -4.71
N GLN A 2 4.09 -39.49 -5.93
CA GLN A 2 4.73 -38.29 -6.50
C GLN A 2 4.36 -37.01 -5.73
N ASP A 3 3.10 -36.84 -5.32
CA ASP A 3 2.61 -35.67 -4.58
C ASP A 3 3.21 -35.59 -3.17
N THR A 4 3.41 -36.73 -2.50
CA THR A 4 4.02 -36.78 -1.15
C THR A 4 5.47 -36.30 -1.19
N ILE A 5 6.24 -36.74 -2.16
CA ILE A 5 7.65 -36.33 -2.35
C ILE A 5 7.72 -34.84 -2.69
N SER A 6 6.85 -34.36 -3.60
CA SER A 6 6.78 -32.94 -3.98
C SER A 6 6.40 -32.04 -2.79
N ASN A 7 5.49 -32.47 -1.92
CA ASN A 7 5.12 -31.72 -0.73
C ASN A 7 6.25 -31.67 0.31
N ILE A 8 6.96 -32.78 0.53
CA ILE A 8 8.14 -32.82 1.42
C ILE A 8 9.26 -31.95 0.87
N PHE A 9 9.49 -32.00 -0.45
CA PHE A 9 10.47 -31.15 -1.10
C PHE A 9 10.11 -29.67 -0.96
N GLY A 10 8.85 -29.30 -1.15
CA GLY A 10 8.34 -27.95 -0.95
C GLY A 10 8.54 -27.48 0.49
N ALA A 11 8.21 -28.31 1.47
CA ALA A 11 8.46 -27.99 2.89
C ALA A 11 9.95 -27.81 3.17
N THR A 12 10.81 -28.67 2.62
CA THR A 12 12.27 -28.54 2.76
C THR A 12 12.79 -27.24 2.17
N THR A 13 12.29 -26.84 0.99
CA THR A 13 12.65 -25.58 0.34
C THR A 13 12.26 -24.39 1.23
N VAL A 14 11.05 -24.38 1.79
CA VAL A 14 10.60 -23.31 2.69
C VAL A 14 11.45 -23.22 3.94
N LEU A 15 11.86 -24.37 4.51
CA LEU A 15 12.69 -24.42 5.72
C LEU A 15 14.12 -23.96 5.46
N LEU A 16 14.70 -24.29 4.30
CA LEU A 16 16.08 -23.95 3.95
C LEU A 16 16.20 -22.51 3.41
N ASP A 17 15.37 -22.14 2.46
CA ASP A 17 15.45 -20.85 1.77
C ASP A 17 14.72 -19.73 2.52
N ARG A 18 13.82 -20.10 3.42
CA ARG A 18 12.99 -19.18 4.23
C ARG A 18 12.37 -18.04 3.39
N PRO A 19 11.65 -18.32 2.31
CA PRO A 19 10.98 -17.29 1.52
C PRO A 19 9.92 -16.58 2.36
N PHE A 20 9.34 -17.26 3.35
CA PHE A 20 8.44 -16.73 4.37
C PHE A 20 8.54 -17.58 5.65
N GLN A 21 7.97 -17.05 6.72
CA GLN A 21 7.86 -17.72 8.02
C GLN A 21 6.47 -17.52 8.60
N VAL A 22 6.14 -18.26 9.66
CA VAL A 22 4.89 -18.09 10.41
C VAL A 22 4.76 -16.65 10.90
N GLY A 23 3.59 -16.03 10.67
CA GLY A 23 3.33 -14.62 10.97
C GLY A 23 3.52 -13.67 9.80
N ASP A 24 4.17 -14.08 8.72
CA ASP A 24 4.32 -13.25 7.52
C ASP A 24 3.02 -13.16 6.74
N TRP A 25 2.72 -11.97 6.20
CA TRP A 25 1.67 -11.78 5.22
C TRP A 25 2.22 -12.07 3.83
N VAL A 26 1.62 -13.02 3.14
CA VAL A 26 2.08 -13.50 1.83
C VAL A 26 0.98 -13.48 0.79
N ILE A 27 1.39 -13.35 -0.48
CA ILE A 27 0.54 -13.59 -1.63
C ILE A 27 1.18 -14.72 -2.43
N ILE A 28 0.45 -15.81 -2.59
CA ILE A 28 0.87 -17.02 -3.31
C ILE A 28 -0.20 -17.35 -4.35
N GLY A 29 0.04 -16.98 -5.61
CA GLY A 29 -0.98 -17.08 -6.66
C GLY A 29 -2.20 -16.21 -6.32
N ALA A 30 -3.37 -16.84 -6.22
CA ALA A 30 -4.63 -16.17 -5.85
C ALA A 30 -4.88 -16.11 -4.34
N VAL A 31 -4.00 -16.68 -3.52
CA VAL A 31 -4.16 -16.77 -2.06
C VAL A 31 -3.37 -15.66 -1.39
N GLU A 32 -4.04 -14.88 -0.55
CA GLU A 32 -3.44 -13.80 0.22
C GLU A 32 -3.83 -13.94 1.69
N GLY A 33 -2.84 -13.88 2.58
CA GLY A 33 -3.08 -13.95 4.00
C GLY A 33 -1.83 -14.11 4.85
N GLU A 34 -2.05 -14.28 6.16
CA GLU A 34 -1.01 -14.54 7.13
C GLU A 34 -0.69 -16.04 7.22
N VAL A 35 0.58 -16.37 7.20
CA VAL A 35 1.05 -17.74 7.39
C VAL A 35 0.85 -18.15 8.84
N MET A 36 -0.02 -19.12 9.08
CA MET A 36 -0.33 -19.64 10.42
C MET A 36 0.57 -20.79 10.83
N GLU A 37 0.81 -21.71 9.91
CA GLU A 37 1.55 -22.95 10.14
C GLU A 37 2.19 -23.44 8.85
N ILE A 38 3.39 -23.96 8.95
CA ILE A 38 4.12 -24.62 7.87
C ILE A 38 4.33 -26.07 8.28
N GLY A 39 3.49 -26.96 7.74
CA GLY A 39 3.57 -28.40 7.97
C GLY A 39 4.42 -29.11 6.92
N LEU A 40 4.58 -30.42 7.06
CA LEU A 40 5.31 -31.26 6.11
C LEU A 40 4.62 -31.40 4.76
N ARG A 41 3.30 -31.31 4.73
CA ARG A 41 2.52 -31.50 3.52
C ARG A 41 1.81 -30.21 3.07
N THR A 42 1.35 -29.43 4.03
CA THR A 42 0.51 -28.24 3.77
C THR A 42 0.97 -27.06 4.59
N THR A 43 0.73 -25.89 4.04
CA THR A 43 0.87 -24.59 4.71
C THR A 43 -0.53 -24.02 4.92
N LEU A 44 -0.82 -23.55 6.13
CA LEU A 44 -2.09 -22.93 6.49
C LEU A 44 -1.95 -21.40 6.43
N ILE A 45 -2.86 -20.76 5.72
CA ILE A 45 -2.89 -19.32 5.52
C ILE A 45 -4.25 -18.78 5.97
N ARG A 46 -4.24 -17.81 6.89
CA ARG A 46 -5.45 -17.10 7.32
C ARG A 46 -5.65 -15.87 6.47
N THR A 47 -6.78 -15.81 5.77
CA THR A 47 -7.12 -14.67 4.91
C THR A 47 -7.65 -13.48 5.71
N SER A 48 -7.77 -12.31 5.07
CA SER A 48 -8.37 -11.11 5.66
C SER A 48 -9.86 -11.29 6.05
N GLN A 49 -10.53 -12.29 5.48
CA GLN A 49 -11.92 -12.65 5.80
C GLN A 49 -12.04 -13.63 6.97
N ASP A 50 -10.92 -13.88 7.66
CA ASP A 50 -10.80 -14.83 8.77
C ASP A 50 -11.07 -16.30 8.37
N THR A 51 -10.87 -16.62 7.11
CA THR A 51 -10.92 -18.00 6.60
C THR A 51 -9.52 -18.62 6.56
N VAL A 52 -9.44 -19.94 6.62
CA VAL A 52 -8.17 -20.66 6.53
C VAL A 52 -8.08 -21.35 5.19
N VAL A 53 -7.04 -21.04 4.44
CA VAL A 53 -6.69 -21.75 3.20
C VAL A 53 -5.59 -22.75 3.49
N THR A 54 -5.83 -24.00 3.12
CA THR A 54 -4.85 -25.08 3.18
C THR A 54 -4.17 -25.21 1.83
N MET A 55 -2.89 -24.86 1.76
CA MET A 55 -2.12 -24.91 0.53
C MET A 55 -1.15 -26.10 0.55
N PRO A 56 -1.20 -26.98 -0.45
CA PRO A 56 -0.17 -28.02 -0.60
C PRO A 56 1.22 -27.39 -0.80
N ASN A 57 2.22 -27.87 -0.07
CA ASN A 57 3.59 -27.36 -0.17
C ASN A 57 4.20 -27.55 -1.55
N ALA A 58 3.74 -28.55 -2.31
CA ALA A 58 4.15 -28.76 -3.70
C ALA A 58 3.88 -27.55 -4.60
N ASN A 59 2.83 -26.77 -4.32
CA ASN A 59 2.49 -25.55 -5.08
C ASN A 59 3.52 -24.43 -4.84
N LEU A 60 4.20 -24.44 -3.70
CA LEU A 60 5.19 -23.42 -3.31
C LEU A 60 6.47 -23.47 -4.15
N THR A 61 6.76 -24.63 -4.79
CA THR A 61 7.96 -24.80 -5.64
C THR A 61 7.80 -24.17 -7.01
N ASN A 62 6.57 -24.00 -7.48
CA ASN A 62 6.25 -23.57 -8.85
C ASN A 62 5.45 -22.26 -8.92
N THR A 63 5.07 -21.69 -7.79
CA THR A 63 4.28 -20.46 -7.72
C THR A 63 5.11 -19.36 -7.10
N PRO A 64 5.18 -18.16 -7.69
CA PRO A 64 5.85 -17.03 -7.07
C PRO A 64 5.23 -16.69 -5.72
N VAL A 65 6.07 -16.41 -4.75
CA VAL A 65 5.67 -16.00 -3.40
C VAL A 65 6.05 -14.54 -3.19
N GLU A 66 5.06 -13.68 -2.99
CA GLU A 66 5.28 -12.31 -2.58
C GLU A 66 5.14 -12.21 -1.06
N ASN A 67 6.22 -11.83 -0.37
CA ASN A 67 6.24 -11.75 1.08
C ASN A 67 6.21 -10.29 1.54
N TRP A 68 5.07 -9.86 2.03
CA TRP A 68 4.87 -8.50 2.55
C TRP A 68 5.48 -8.31 3.95
N GLY A 69 5.73 -9.37 4.68
CA GLY A 69 6.46 -9.32 5.94
C GLY A 69 7.92 -8.88 5.79
N LYS A 70 8.53 -9.08 4.61
CA LYS A 70 9.91 -8.68 4.29
C LYS A 70 10.05 -7.30 3.65
N ARG A 71 8.95 -6.55 3.47
CA ARG A 71 9.02 -5.20 2.92
C ARG A 71 9.75 -4.26 3.88
N ARG A 72 10.58 -3.39 3.32
CA ARG A 72 11.29 -2.37 4.10
C ARG A 72 10.37 -1.22 4.51
N PHE A 73 9.48 -0.81 3.60
CA PHE A 73 8.59 0.33 3.77
C PHE A 73 7.21 0.02 3.20
N ARG A 74 6.20 0.69 3.73
CA ARG A 74 4.82 0.61 3.23
C ARG A 74 4.58 1.75 2.25
N ARG A 75 4.50 1.42 0.97
CA ARG A 75 4.21 2.38 -0.08
C ARG A 75 2.73 2.75 -0.10
N TRP A 76 2.46 4.05 -0.21
CA TRP A 76 1.12 4.59 -0.39
C TRP A 76 1.12 5.66 -1.47
N GLN A 77 0.17 5.57 -2.40
CA GLN A 77 0.06 6.46 -3.55
C GLN A 77 -1.33 7.10 -3.60
N PRO A 78 -1.64 8.04 -2.70
CA PRO A 78 -2.91 8.74 -2.74
C PRO A 78 -2.97 9.70 -3.93
N ILE A 79 -4.18 9.89 -4.46
CA ILE A 79 -4.47 10.89 -5.50
C ILE A 79 -5.48 11.85 -4.90
N PHE A 80 -5.12 13.13 -4.85
CA PHE A 80 -6.03 14.19 -4.44
C PHE A 80 -6.60 14.87 -5.68
N LYS A 81 -7.90 14.96 -5.75
CA LYS A 81 -8.61 15.58 -6.87
C LYS A 81 -9.03 16.99 -6.50
N LEU A 82 -8.45 17.99 -7.16
CA LEU A 82 -8.79 19.39 -7.01
C LEU A 82 -9.77 19.84 -8.11
N ASP A 83 -10.50 20.91 -7.82
CA ASP A 83 -11.38 21.55 -8.81
C ASP A 83 -10.56 21.96 -10.05
N ILE A 84 -11.07 21.64 -11.24
CA ILE A 84 -10.40 21.95 -12.52
C ILE A 84 -10.17 23.46 -12.72
N ASN A 85 -10.95 24.32 -12.09
CA ASN A 85 -10.86 25.78 -12.18
C ASN A 85 -9.91 26.38 -11.13
N SER A 86 -9.14 25.54 -10.44
CA SER A 86 -8.16 26.01 -9.43
C SER A 86 -7.06 26.87 -10.09
N ASP A 87 -6.61 27.89 -9.34
CA ASP A 87 -5.48 28.72 -9.75
C ASP A 87 -4.17 27.88 -9.84
N PRO A 88 -3.47 27.87 -10.99
CA PRO A 88 -2.27 27.06 -11.16
C PRO A 88 -1.15 27.36 -10.15
N THR A 89 -0.98 28.63 -9.77
CA THR A 89 0.04 29.03 -8.79
C THR A 89 -0.27 28.43 -7.43
N LYS A 90 -1.52 28.52 -6.99
CA LYS A 90 -1.97 27.91 -5.72
C LYS A 90 -1.87 26.40 -5.72
N VAL A 91 -2.13 25.75 -6.86
CA VAL A 91 -1.95 24.31 -7.03
C VAL A 91 -0.47 23.93 -6.88
N SER A 92 0.44 24.72 -7.49
CA SER A 92 1.88 24.51 -7.36
C SER A 92 2.33 24.64 -5.90
N ASP A 93 1.95 25.72 -5.23
CA ASP A 93 2.27 25.96 -3.83
C ASP A 93 1.71 24.86 -2.91
N PHE A 94 0.51 24.40 -3.18
CA PHE A 94 -0.09 23.26 -2.47
C PHE A 94 0.71 21.97 -2.65
N CYS A 95 1.16 21.68 -3.87
CA CYS A 95 2.00 20.50 -4.12
C CYS A 95 3.32 20.57 -3.35
N ASP A 96 3.95 21.75 -3.32
CA ASP A 96 5.20 21.96 -2.58
C ASP A 96 4.98 21.80 -1.06
N ASP A 97 3.90 22.33 -0.52
CA ASP A 97 3.57 22.16 0.89
C ASP A 97 3.24 20.71 1.26
N VAL A 98 2.53 19.99 0.39
CA VAL A 98 2.28 18.55 0.60
C VAL A 98 3.61 17.76 0.53
N ALA A 99 4.49 18.08 -0.40
CA ALA A 99 5.82 17.47 -0.48
C ALA A 99 6.66 17.74 0.77
N ASN A 100 6.62 18.98 1.28
CA ASN A 100 7.28 19.34 2.55
C ASN A 100 6.65 18.61 3.75
N LEU A 101 5.34 18.44 3.77
CA LEU A 101 4.64 17.66 4.79
C LEU A 101 5.13 16.21 4.80
N ILE A 102 5.27 15.58 3.62
CA ILE A 102 5.81 14.23 3.50
C ILE A 102 7.25 14.19 4.03
N ALA A 103 8.09 15.13 3.61
CA ALA A 103 9.51 15.15 4.00
C ALA A 103 9.75 15.40 5.49
N SER A 104 8.87 16.17 6.14
CA SER A 104 8.97 16.51 7.56
C SER A 104 8.29 15.53 8.50
N HIS A 105 7.41 14.67 7.98
CA HIS A 105 6.65 13.73 8.79
C HIS A 105 7.59 12.68 9.44
N GLU A 106 7.47 12.49 10.76
CA GLU A 106 8.37 11.62 11.53
C GLU A 106 8.39 10.15 11.08
N LYS A 107 7.27 9.68 10.53
CA LYS A 107 7.05 8.27 10.15
C LYS A 107 7.23 8.01 8.65
N THR A 108 7.72 8.96 7.88
CA THR A 108 8.02 8.76 6.47
C THR A 108 9.50 8.51 6.24
N MET A 109 9.78 7.70 5.24
CA MET A 109 11.15 7.54 4.73
C MET A 109 11.59 8.82 4.03
N LYS A 110 12.76 9.34 4.41
CA LYS A 110 13.30 10.62 3.91
C LYS A 110 14.26 10.42 2.74
N GLU A 111 13.90 9.62 1.76
CA GLU A 111 14.65 9.46 0.50
C GLU A 111 13.93 10.17 -0.65
N ASP A 112 14.68 10.47 -1.72
CA ASP A 112 14.24 11.25 -2.89
C ASP A 112 13.08 10.67 -3.72
N SER A 113 12.54 9.51 -3.31
CA SER A 113 11.46 8.82 -4.01
C SER A 113 10.05 9.27 -3.61
N SER A 114 9.92 10.10 -2.57
CA SER A 114 8.63 10.67 -2.16
C SER A 114 8.35 11.96 -2.90
N PHE A 115 7.11 12.14 -3.36
CA PHE A 115 6.71 13.34 -4.08
C PHE A 115 5.22 13.64 -3.92
N ALA A 116 4.85 14.89 -4.22
CA ALA A 116 3.48 15.32 -4.47
C ALA A 116 3.49 16.26 -5.68
N ARG A 117 2.83 15.90 -6.76
CA ARG A 117 2.84 16.65 -8.03
C ARG A 117 1.53 16.50 -8.79
N VAL A 118 1.22 17.46 -9.64
CA VAL A 118 0.17 17.30 -10.64
C VAL A 118 0.51 16.10 -11.53
N SER A 119 -0.35 15.12 -11.57
CA SER A 119 -0.18 13.88 -12.34
C SER A 119 -1.02 13.85 -13.60
N THR A 120 -2.23 14.41 -13.56
CA THR A 120 -3.15 14.38 -14.67
C THR A 120 -4.08 15.61 -14.65
N LEU A 121 -4.33 16.15 -15.83
CA LEU A 121 -5.44 17.10 -16.07
C LEU A 121 -6.57 16.31 -16.71
N GLY A 122 -7.53 15.92 -15.89
CA GLY A 122 -8.71 15.20 -16.37
C GLY A 122 -9.79 16.15 -16.89
N PRO A 123 -10.87 15.61 -17.47
CA PRO A 123 -11.99 16.45 -17.91
C PRO A 123 -12.69 17.12 -16.73
N ASP A 124 -12.54 16.60 -15.54
CA ASP A 124 -13.33 16.96 -14.36
C ASP A 124 -12.52 17.49 -13.19
N ALA A 125 -11.26 17.18 -13.10
CA ALA A 125 -10.41 17.49 -11.96
C ALA A 125 -8.95 17.63 -12.33
N ILE A 126 -8.18 18.28 -11.44
CA ILE A 126 -6.72 18.25 -11.42
C ILE A 126 -6.33 17.17 -10.43
N ASP A 127 -5.64 16.14 -10.90
CA ASP A 127 -5.17 15.06 -10.06
C ASP A 127 -3.77 15.38 -9.52
N ILE A 128 -3.64 15.39 -8.20
CA ILE A 128 -2.36 15.48 -7.50
C ILE A 128 -1.95 14.08 -7.08
N GLY A 129 -0.97 13.51 -7.77
CA GLY A 129 -0.39 12.22 -7.43
C GLY A 129 0.68 12.37 -6.36
N CYS A 130 0.62 11.53 -5.35
CA CYS A 130 1.62 11.45 -4.30
C CYS A 130 2.24 10.07 -4.26
N ASN A 131 3.49 10.00 -3.79
CA ASN A 131 4.16 8.75 -3.49
C ASN A 131 4.82 8.89 -2.13
N ILE A 132 4.39 8.07 -1.17
CA ILE A 132 4.81 8.14 0.22
C ILE A 132 5.28 6.76 0.65
N TYR A 133 6.42 6.70 1.32
CA TYR A 133 6.92 5.49 1.95
C TYR A 133 6.87 5.64 3.46
N TRP A 134 6.04 4.82 4.11
CA TRP A 134 5.91 4.80 5.56
C TRP A 134 6.93 3.84 6.17
N ASP A 135 7.74 4.34 7.11
CA ASP A 135 8.60 3.52 7.97
C ASP A 135 7.80 3.03 9.18
N ILE A 136 6.87 2.13 8.93
CA ILE A 136 5.91 1.62 9.90
C ILE A 136 5.74 0.11 9.71
N ASN A 137 5.79 -0.64 10.80
CA ASN A 137 5.65 -2.10 10.80
C ASN A 137 4.21 -2.58 11.06
N SER A 138 3.32 -1.71 11.55
CA SER A 138 1.96 -2.04 11.93
C SER A 138 0.92 -1.38 11.02
N GLY A 139 -0.05 -2.17 10.55
CA GLY A 139 -1.17 -1.63 9.76
C GLY A 139 -2.09 -0.69 10.55
N LYS A 140 -2.19 -0.88 11.88
CA LYS A 140 -2.94 0.05 12.74
C LYS A 140 -2.27 1.42 12.79
N VAL A 141 -0.98 1.45 13.06
CA VAL A 141 -0.18 2.70 13.11
C VAL A 141 -0.17 3.40 11.75
N GLU A 142 -0.13 2.63 10.66
CA GLU A 142 -0.22 3.19 9.30
C GLU A 142 -1.56 3.88 9.05
N ARG A 143 -2.69 3.26 9.46
CA ARG A 143 -4.01 3.90 9.31
C ARG A 143 -4.11 5.20 10.08
N GLU A 144 -3.60 5.24 11.31
CA GLU A 144 -3.56 6.45 12.14
C GLU A 144 -2.68 7.54 11.50
N ALA A 145 -1.52 7.17 10.95
CA ALA A 145 -0.62 8.09 10.26
C ALA A 145 -1.26 8.65 8.98
N ARG A 146 -1.93 7.81 8.19
CA ARG A 146 -2.66 8.24 6.98
C ARG A 146 -3.82 9.18 7.33
N ASP A 147 -4.56 8.88 8.39
CA ASP A 147 -5.66 9.72 8.86
C ASP A 147 -5.15 11.14 9.21
N GLY A 148 -4.13 11.23 10.05
CA GLY A 148 -3.52 12.51 10.41
C GLY A 148 -2.96 13.26 9.21
N PHE A 149 -2.28 12.57 8.30
CA PHE A 149 -1.75 13.15 7.07
C PHE A 149 -2.87 13.72 6.17
N LEU A 150 -3.96 12.99 5.99
CA LEU A 150 -5.10 13.46 5.18
C LEU A 150 -5.76 14.71 5.78
N ILE A 151 -5.87 14.78 7.11
CA ILE A 151 -6.39 15.97 7.79
C ILE A 151 -5.48 17.17 7.54
N GLU A 152 -4.16 17.00 7.62
CA GLU A 152 -3.21 18.08 7.32
C GLU A 152 -3.28 18.52 5.85
N VAL A 153 -3.44 17.58 4.91
CA VAL A 153 -3.66 17.89 3.50
C VAL A 153 -4.95 18.70 3.29
N MET A 154 -6.03 18.37 4.00
CA MET A 154 -7.27 19.16 3.96
C MET A 154 -7.05 20.58 4.49
N GLN A 155 -6.26 20.76 5.55
CA GLN A 155 -5.91 22.07 6.08
C GLN A 155 -5.06 22.89 5.11
N LEU A 156 -4.09 22.26 4.44
CA LEU A 156 -3.28 22.89 3.40
C LEU A 156 -4.14 23.37 2.22
N ALA A 157 -5.06 22.54 1.75
CA ALA A 157 -6.00 22.93 0.69
C ALA A 157 -6.83 24.16 1.10
N LYS A 158 -7.31 24.21 2.34
CA LYS A 158 -8.03 25.35 2.88
C LYS A 158 -7.14 26.60 2.98
N THR A 159 -5.89 26.47 3.40
CA THR A 159 -4.92 27.56 3.50
C THR A 159 -4.67 28.21 2.14
N HIS A 160 -4.54 27.40 1.09
CA HIS A 160 -4.38 27.87 -0.30
C HIS A 160 -5.70 28.27 -0.97
N ASN A 161 -6.83 28.21 -0.26
CA ASN A 161 -8.15 28.47 -0.79
C ASN A 161 -8.48 27.59 -2.02
N LEU A 162 -8.10 26.32 -1.97
CA LEU A 162 -8.38 25.31 -2.97
C LEU A 162 -9.57 24.46 -2.53
N ASN A 163 -10.39 24.06 -3.51
CA ASN A 163 -11.49 23.14 -3.30
C ASN A 163 -11.17 21.78 -3.91
N PHE A 164 -11.53 20.71 -3.21
CA PHE A 164 -11.55 19.39 -3.78
C PHE A 164 -12.67 19.26 -4.81
N HIS A 165 -12.47 18.37 -5.78
CA HIS A 165 -13.43 18.10 -6.81
C HIS A 165 -14.77 17.64 -6.22
N ASP A 166 -15.87 18.27 -6.67
CA ASP A 166 -17.24 17.95 -6.27
C ASP A 166 -18.13 17.82 -7.51
N ASN A 167 -18.59 16.63 -7.81
CA ASN A 167 -19.46 16.34 -8.95
C ASN A 167 -20.80 17.08 -8.92
N ARG A 168 -21.25 17.50 -7.73
CA ARG A 168 -22.56 18.18 -7.58
C ARG A 168 -22.55 19.62 -8.09
N ARG A 169 -21.39 20.26 -8.17
CA ARG A 169 -21.28 21.67 -8.59
C ARG A 169 -21.48 21.92 -10.09
N ARG A 170 -21.50 20.87 -10.91
CA ARG A 170 -21.59 20.98 -12.37
C ARG A 170 -23.01 21.15 -12.91
N HIS A 171 -24.01 20.90 -12.08
CA HIS A 171 -25.43 21.01 -12.50
C HIS A 171 -26.06 22.35 -12.12
N SER A 172 -25.29 23.34 -11.66
CA SER A 172 -25.79 24.65 -11.20
C SER A 172 -25.32 25.83 -12.03
N SER A 173 -25.04 25.62 -13.34
CA SER A 173 -24.77 26.67 -14.28
C SER A 173 -25.72 26.62 -15.47
#